data_d1a73997ac373ac06cc20c70099d59fc
#
_entry.id   d1a73997ac373ac06cc20c70099d59fc
#
_cell.length_a   1.000
_cell.length_b   1.000
_cell.length_c   1.000
_cell.angle_alpha   90.00
_cell.angle_beta   90.00
_cell.angle_gamma   90.00
#
_symmetry.space_group_name_H-M   'P 1'
#
loop_
_entity.id
_entity.type
_entity.pdbx_description
1 polymer ?
#
loop_
_entity_poly.entity_id
_entity_poly.type
_entity_poly.pdbx_seq_one_letter_code
_entity_poly.pdbx_strand_id
1 'polypeptide(L)'
;DEDGLGAGPLDNLTHGRKLENFKGFRNPSIGYHDNKQFGNPRTVNAYKVKDMVANSHLCIKDQKTIDELLTLKYEFDHQQRRLLVSKDKMRKDGIKSPNRADALIMAASLIGQVKEKQDSMYEPQQYGTSKEEDLFKIAGVI
;
A
#
# COMPACT_ATOMS: atom_id res chain seq x y z
N ASP A 1 -8.18 9.85 -6.42
CA ASP A 1 -9.53 9.41 -6.07
C ASP A 1 -10.49 9.76 -7.21
N GLU A 2 -11.18 8.76 -7.75
CA GLU A 2 -12.11 8.92 -8.89
C GLU A 2 -13.53 9.24 -8.42
N ASP A 3 -13.77 9.03 -7.13
CA ASP A 3 -15.07 9.27 -6.51
C ASP A 3 -15.13 10.68 -5.90
N GLY A 4 -16.27 11.37 -6.07
CA GLY A 4 -16.50 12.67 -5.45
C GLY A 4 -15.62 13.79 -6.02
N LEU A 5 -14.86 14.48 -5.15
CA LEU A 5 -14.04 15.65 -5.52
C LEU A 5 -12.89 15.33 -6.48
N GLY A 6 -12.48 14.08 -6.59
CA GLY A 6 -11.43 13.64 -7.52
C GLY A 6 -11.87 13.51 -8.96
N ALA A 7 -13.16 13.43 -9.25
CA ALA A 7 -13.69 13.24 -10.59
C ALA A 7 -13.36 14.42 -11.53
N GLY A 8 -13.57 15.65 -11.09
CA GLY A 8 -13.28 16.85 -11.90
C GLY A 8 -11.79 17.00 -12.28
N PRO A 9 -10.84 16.92 -11.35
CA PRO A 9 -9.42 16.86 -11.68
C PRO A 9 -9.05 15.72 -12.62
N LEU A 10 -9.63 14.53 -12.46
CA LEU A 10 -9.37 13.39 -13.32
C LEU A 10 -9.84 13.68 -14.75
N ASP A 11 -11.07 14.17 -14.92
CA ASP A 11 -11.61 14.57 -16.21
C ASP A 11 -10.75 15.61 -16.92
N ASN A 12 -10.27 16.61 -16.20
CA ASN A 12 -9.40 17.63 -16.77
C ASN A 12 -8.05 17.04 -17.25
N LEU A 13 -7.50 16.08 -16.51
CA LEU A 13 -6.23 15.44 -16.88
C LEU A 13 -6.38 14.47 -18.05
N THR A 14 -7.47 13.73 -18.10
CA THR A 14 -7.72 12.72 -19.15
C THR A 14 -8.26 13.35 -20.44
N HIS A 15 -9.31 14.16 -20.34
CA HIS A 15 -10.00 14.75 -21.49
C HIS A 15 -9.46 16.13 -21.85
N GLY A 16 -9.15 16.97 -20.85
CA GLY A 16 -8.63 18.31 -21.09
C GLY A 16 -7.18 18.33 -21.54
N ARG A 17 -6.30 17.61 -20.84
CA ARG A 17 -4.85 17.56 -21.12
C ARG A 17 -4.41 16.35 -21.92
N LYS A 18 -5.31 15.40 -22.20
CA LYS A 18 -5.06 14.18 -22.98
C LYS A 18 -3.85 13.36 -22.45
N LEU A 19 -3.73 13.26 -21.15
CA LEU A 19 -2.67 12.46 -20.54
C LEU A 19 -3.05 10.97 -20.59
N GLU A 20 -2.34 10.17 -21.36
CA GLU A 20 -2.67 8.76 -21.61
C GLU A 20 -2.38 7.82 -20.44
N ASN A 21 -1.48 8.22 -19.51
CA ASN A 21 -1.02 7.38 -18.39
C ASN A 21 -1.70 7.74 -17.07
N PHE A 22 -2.92 8.24 -17.11
CA PHE A 22 -3.67 8.63 -15.92
C PHE A 22 -4.75 7.59 -15.61
N LYS A 23 -4.73 7.05 -14.41
CA LYS A 23 -5.78 6.12 -13.93
C LYS A 23 -6.45 6.71 -12.71
N GLY A 24 -7.77 6.79 -12.74
CA GLY A 24 -8.56 7.08 -11.56
C GLY A 24 -8.49 5.91 -10.58
N PHE A 25 -8.45 6.22 -9.29
CA PHE A 25 -8.56 5.23 -8.23
C PHE A 25 -9.97 5.23 -7.67
N ARG A 26 -10.63 4.09 -7.73
CA ARG A 26 -11.87 3.82 -6.99
C ARG A 26 -11.57 2.88 -5.85
N ASN A 27 -12.19 3.13 -4.72
CA ASN A 27 -12.14 2.22 -3.59
C ASN A 27 -13.39 1.32 -3.64
N PRO A 28 -13.37 0.19 -4.38
CA PRO A 28 -14.56 -0.64 -4.52
C PRO A 28 -14.86 -1.28 -3.17
N SER A 29 -15.98 -0.89 -2.57
CA SER A 29 -16.53 -1.60 -1.40
C SER A 29 -17.32 -2.84 -1.82
N ILE A 30 -17.63 -2.98 -3.11
CA ILE A 30 -18.45 -4.07 -3.66
C ILE A 30 -17.55 -5.21 -4.14
N GLY A 31 -17.83 -6.44 -3.72
CA GLY A 31 -17.13 -7.65 -4.19
C GLY A 31 -15.97 -8.12 -3.31
N TYR A 32 -15.77 -7.52 -2.14
CA TYR A 32 -14.67 -7.90 -1.23
C TYR A 32 -15.08 -9.00 -0.22
N HIS A 33 -16.22 -9.65 -0.47
CA HIS A 33 -16.80 -10.64 0.47
C HIS A 33 -15.96 -11.92 0.58
N ASP A 34 -15.18 -12.25 -0.44
CA ASP A 34 -14.44 -13.52 -0.50
C ASP A 34 -13.05 -13.49 0.16
N ASN A 35 -12.61 -12.33 0.64
CA ASN A 35 -11.33 -12.26 1.33
C ASN A 35 -11.48 -12.67 2.80
N LYS A 36 -10.87 -13.80 3.16
CA LYS A 36 -10.95 -14.37 4.52
C LYS A 36 -10.09 -13.63 5.56
N GLN A 37 -9.14 -12.83 5.14
CA GLN A 37 -8.16 -12.18 6.03
C GLN A 37 -8.44 -10.68 6.25
N PHE A 38 -8.97 -10.00 5.25
CA PHE A 38 -9.12 -8.55 5.24
C PHE A 38 -10.54 -8.12 4.90
N GLY A 39 -11.08 -7.15 5.63
CA GLY A 39 -12.46 -6.72 5.49
C GLY A 39 -12.72 -5.70 4.36
N ASN A 40 -11.66 -5.06 3.82
CA ASN A 40 -11.82 -4.12 2.70
C ASN A 40 -10.50 -3.93 1.91
N PRO A 41 -10.58 -3.38 0.68
CA PRO A 41 -9.42 -3.13 -0.18
C PRO A 41 -8.38 -2.20 0.43
N ARG A 42 -8.78 -1.18 1.20
CA ARG A 42 -7.85 -0.26 1.87
C ARG A 42 -6.94 -1.04 2.82
N THR A 43 -7.49 -1.97 3.57
CA THR A 43 -6.72 -2.81 4.50
C THR A 43 -5.75 -3.72 3.74
N VAL A 44 -6.18 -4.37 2.66
CA VAL A 44 -5.29 -5.20 1.82
C VAL A 44 -4.12 -4.39 1.30
N ASN A 45 -4.39 -3.21 0.74
CA ASN A 45 -3.34 -2.38 0.15
C ASN A 45 -2.37 -1.85 1.22
N ALA A 46 -2.84 -1.58 2.44
CA ALA A 46 -1.97 -1.21 3.55
C ALA A 46 -1.03 -2.37 3.95
N TYR A 47 -1.55 -3.60 4.00
CA TYR A 47 -0.71 -4.78 4.23
C TYR A 47 0.25 -5.05 3.08
N LYS A 48 -0.16 -4.78 1.83
CA LYS A 48 0.74 -4.82 0.67
C LYS A 48 1.90 -3.85 0.82
N VAL A 49 1.65 -2.60 1.25
CA VAL A 49 2.72 -1.63 1.56
C VAL A 49 3.64 -2.16 2.65
N LYS A 50 3.09 -2.71 3.74
CA LYS A 50 3.87 -3.34 4.80
C LYS A 50 4.79 -4.43 4.25
N ASP A 51 4.26 -5.34 3.45
CA ASP A 51 5.02 -6.45 2.88
C ASP A 51 6.10 -5.97 1.90
N MET A 52 5.80 -4.93 1.10
CA MET A 52 6.78 -4.32 0.21
C MET A 52 7.95 -3.68 0.97
N VAL A 53 7.68 -3.04 2.11
CA VAL A 53 8.73 -2.48 2.98
C VAL A 53 9.53 -3.61 3.64
N ALA A 54 8.86 -4.61 4.19
CA ALA A 54 9.49 -5.75 4.86
C ALA A 54 10.42 -6.54 3.93
N ASN A 55 10.04 -6.68 2.67
CA ASN A 55 10.83 -7.38 1.65
C ASN A 55 11.79 -6.46 0.86
N SER A 56 12.02 -5.24 1.34
CA SER A 56 12.92 -4.26 0.70
C SER A 56 12.52 -3.87 -0.74
N HIS A 57 11.27 -4.11 -1.14
CA HIS A 57 10.74 -3.69 -2.44
C HIS A 57 10.29 -2.22 -2.46
N LEU A 58 10.16 -1.60 -1.28
CA LEU A 58 9.77 -0.21 -1.12
C LEU A 58 10.59 0.43 -0.01
N CYS A 59 11.26 1.54 -0.35
CA CYS A 59 11.96 2.38 0.61
C CYS A 59 11.23 3.72 0.76
N ILE A 60 10.78 4.04 1.97
CA ILE A 60 10.09 5.29 2.26
C ILE A 60 11.07 6.24 2.96
N LYS A 61 11.39 7.37 2.33
CA LYS A 61 12.35 8.36 2.85
C LYS A 61 11.67 9.55 3.56
N ASP A 62 10.39 9.80 3.27
CA ASP A 62 9.64 10.92 3.86
C ASP A 62 9.18 10.55 5.27
N GLN A 63 9.78 11.21 6.28
CA GLN A 63 9.49 10.96 7.69
C GLN A 63 8.00 11.14 8.02
N LYS A 64 7.33 12.15 7.43
CA LYS A 64 5.90 12.38 7.68
C LYS A 64 5.03 11.23 7.20
N THR A 65 5.38 10.62 6.08
CA THR A 65 4.69 9.40 5.59
C THR A 65 4.91 8.22 6.53
N ILE A 66 6.14 8.06 7.05
CA ILE A 66 6.45 7.02 8.04
C ILE A 66 5.63 7.24 9.31
N ASP A 67 5.62 8.46 9.84
CA ASP A 67 4.87 8.80 11.05
C ASP A 67 3.37 8.52 10.87
N GLU A 68 2.79 8.89 9.73
CA GLU A 68 1.39 8.60 9.44
C GLU A 68 1.12 7.09 9.31
N LEU A 69 2.00 6.31 8.69
CA LEU A 69 1.87 4.85 8.61
C LEU A 69 1.88 4.21 9.98
N LEU A 70 2.71 4.71 10.90
CA LEU A 70 2.80 4.21 12.27
C LEU A 70 1.56 4.51 13.12
N THR A 71 0.72 5.50 12.71
CA THR A 71 -0.56 5.77 13.38
C THR A 71 -1.67 4.80 12.97
N LEU A 72 -1.49 4.06 11.88
CA LEU A 72 -2.50 3.14 11.38
C LEU A 72 -2.67 1.96 12.34
N LYS A 73 -3.89 1.76 12.82
CA LYS A 73 -4.29 0.64 13.65
C LYS A 73 -5.31 -0.22 12.90
N TYR A 74 -5.44 -1.47 13.30
CA TYR A 74 -6.46 -2.35 12.79
C TYR A 74 -7.35 -2.88 13.92
N GLU A 75 -8.53 -3.26 13.57
CA GLU A 75 -9.50 -3.97 14.40
C GLU A 75 -10.02 -5.19 13.66
N PHE A 76 -10.72 -6.08 14.34
CA PHE A 76 -11.34 -7.22 13.71
C PHE A 76 -12.83 -6.94 13.47
N ASP A 77 -13.31 -7.28 12.28
CA ASP A 77 -14.73 -7.24 11.96
C ASP A 77 -15.49 -8.46 12.53
N HIS A 78 -16.81 -8.53 12.27
CA HIS A 78 -17.66 -9.63 12.75
C HIS A 78 -17.24 -11.01 12.21
N GLN A 79 -16.47 -11.05 11.11
CA GLN A 79 -15.96 -12.27 10.48
C GLN A 79 -14.51 -12.54 10.87
N GLN A 80 -14.00 -11.89 11.91
CA GLN A 80 -12.60 -12.00 12.36
C GLN A 80 -11.56 -11.60 11.30
N ARG A 81 -11.96 -10.76 10.34
CA ARG A 81 -11.04 -10.21 9.34
C ARG A 81 -10.43 -8.90 9.83
N ARG A 82 -9.21 -8.65 9.48
CA ARG A 82 -8.53 -7.38 9.80
C ARG A 82 -9.15 -6.23 9.01
N LEU A 83 -9.39 -5.14 9.69
CA LEU A 83 -9.94 -3.91 9.13
C LEU A 83 -9.18 -2.72 9.67
N LEU A 84 -8.61 -1.87 8.81
CA LEU A 84 -8.02 -0.62 9.27
C LEU A 84 -9.06 0.27 9.92
N VAL A 85 -8.72 0.83 11.07
CA VAL A 85 -9.55 1.78 11.78
C VAL A 85 -9.98 2.92 10.85
N SER A 86 -11.27 3.26 10.88
CA SER A 86 -11.83 4.28 10.01
C SER A 86 -11.28 5.68 10.34
N LYS A 87 -11.23 6.56 9.33
CA LYS A 87 -10.82 7.95 9.52
C LYS A 87 -11.66 8.69 10.56
N ASP A 88 -12.96 8.36 10.64
CA ASP A 88 -13.87 8.97 11.61
C ASP A 88 -13.53 8.54 13.05
N LYS A 89 -13.20 7.28 13.24
CA LYS A 89 -12.74 6.78 14.54
C LYS A 89 -11.39 7.38 14.92
N MET A 90 -10.44 7.44 13.96
CA MET A 90 -9.16 8.12 14.20
C MET A 90 -9.33 9.57 14.61
N ARG A 91 -10.25 10.32 13.96
CA ARG A 91 -10.56 11.71 14.31
C ARG A 91 -11.14 11.83 15.72
N LYS A 92 -12.04 10.93 16.11
CA LYS A 92 -12.58 10.89 17.48
C LYS A 92 -11.52 10.65 18.53
N ASP A 93 -10.50 9.87 18.18
CA ASP A 93 -9.34 9.59 19.04
C ASP A 93 -8.26 10.69 18.96
N GLY A 94 -8.55 11.83 18.32
CA GLY A 94 -7.62 12.97 18.19
C GLY A 94 -6.48 12.74 17.20
N ILE A 95 -6.53 11.67 16.42
CA ILE A 95 -5.50 11.34 15.42
C ILE A 95 -5.81 12.08 14.11
N LYS A 96 -4.84 12.81 13.59
CA LYS A 96 -4.96 13.47 12.27
C LYS A 96 -5.14 12.45 11.16
N SER A 97 -5.87 12.84 10.10
CA SER A 97 -6.05 12.02 8.92
C SER A 97 -4.70 11.69 8.26
N PRO A 98 -4.37 10.40 8.04
CA PRO A 98 -3.09 9.96 7.49
C PRO A 98 -3.08 10.09 5.96
N ASN A 99 -3.13 11.32 5.44
CA ASN A 99 -3.34 11.59 4.02
C ASN A 99 -2.20 11.09 3.13
N ARG A 100 -0.95 11.19 3.60
CA ARG A 100 0.24 10.70 2.86
C ARG A 100 0.28 9.18 2.86
N ALA A 101 0.00 8.57 4.00
CA ALA A 101 -0.09 7.12 4.11
C ALA A 101 -1.22 6.57 3.23
N ASP A 102 -2.41 7.20 3.22
CA ASP A 102 -3.50 6.79 2.35
C ASP A 102 -3.15 6.96 0.86
N ALA A 103 -2.46 8.05 0.48
CA ALA A 103 -1.99 8.23 -0.89
C ALA A 103 -1.03 7.11 -1.33
N LEU A 104 -0.09 6.71 -0.44
CA LEU A 104 0.81 5.59 -0.70
C LEU A 104 0.07 4.26 -0.81
N ILE A 105 -0.92 4.02 0.08
CA ILE A 105 -1.76 2.82 0.05
C ILE A 105 -2.56 2.74 -1.25
N MET A 106 -3.11 3.87 -1.73
CA MET A 106 -3.80 3.94 -3.02
C MET A 106 -2.83 3.67 -4.18
N ALA A 107 -1.64 4.27 -4.17
CA ALA A 107 -0.63 4.01 -5.19
C ALA A 107 -0.21 2.54 -5.24
N ALA A 108 -0.03 1.90 -4.08
CA ALA A 108 0.31 0.48 -3.99
C ALA A 108 -0.76 -0.44 -4.61
N SER A 109 -2.03 -0.02 -4.66
CA SER A 109 -3.09 -0.79 -5.31
C SER A 109 -2.88 -0.94 -6.82
N LEU A 110 -2.20 0.01 -7.44
CA LEU A 110 -1.94 0.04 -8.89
C LEU A 110 -0.70 -0.79 -9.26
N ILE A 111 0.16 -1.12 -8.31
CA ILE A 111 1.35 -1.93 -8.55
C ILE A 111 0.90 -3.37 -8.88
N GLY A 112 1.36 -3.89 -10.03
CA GLY A 112 0.95 -5.18 -10.58
C GLY A 112 -0.28 -5.11 -11.51
N GLN A 113 -0.95 -3.97 -11.60
CA GLN A 113 -1.97 -3.71 -12.63
C GLN A 113 -1.39 -3.05 -13.88
N VAL A 114 -0.22 -2.43 -13.75
CA VAL A 114 0.56 -1.94 -14.89
C VAL A 114 1.20 -3.17 -15.51
N LYS A 115 0.81 -3.52 -16.74
CA LYS A 115 1.58 -4.49 -17.54
C LYS A 115 2.98 -3.90 -17.65
N GLU A 116 3.96 -4.57 -17.08
CA GLU A 116 5.36 -4.25 -17.36
C GLU A 116 5.52 -4.31 -18.87
N LYS A 117 5.77 -3.17 -19.50
CA LYS A 117 6.51 -3.20 -20.74
C LYS A 117 7.85 -3.84 -20.33
N GLN A 118 8.07 -5.06 -20.82
CA GLN A 118 9.39 -5.70 -20.77
C GLN A 118 10.37 -4.84 -21.58
N ASP A 119 10.81 -3.73 -21.01
CA ASP A 119 12.07 -3.14 -21.38
C ASP A 119 13.11 -3.88 -20.55
N SER A 120 13.68 -4.87 -21.21
CA SER A 120 14.80 -5.70 -20.80
C SER A 120 16.04 -4.85 -20.52
N MET A 121 16.12 -4.18 -19.37
CA MET A 121 17.34 -3.49 -18.96
C MET A 121 17.59 -3.47 -17.45
N TYR A 122 16.87 -4.29 -16.70
CA TYR A 122 17.18 -4.50 -15.29
C TYR A 122 17.23 -5.99 -15.00
N GLU A 123 18.39 -6.58 -15.14
CA GLU A 123 18.67 -7.86 -14.48
C GLU A 123 18.73 -7.58 -12.98
N PRO A 124 17.86 -8.15 -12.16
CA PRO A 124 17.99 -8.03 -10.72
C PRO A 124 19.30 -8.72 -10.33
N GLN A 125 20.26 -7.97 -9.81
CA GLN A 125 21.43 -8.56 -9.18
C GLN A 125 20.89 -9.47 -8.06
N GLN A 126 21.10 -10.76 -8.21
CA GLN A 126 20.89 -11.72 -7.15
C GLN A 126 21.88 -11.39 -6.03
N TYR A 127 21.43 -10.61 -5.06
CA TYR A 127 22.07 -10.61 -3.77
C TYR A 127 21.84 -11.99 -3.17
N GLY A 128 22.92 -12.75 -3.06
CA GLY A 128 22.88 -14.07 -2.47
C GLY A 128 22.17 -14.00 -1.12
N THR A 129 21.14 -14.81 -0.98
CA THR A 129 20.57 -15.12 0.31
C THR A 129 21.65 -15.83 1.11
N SER A 130 22.39 -15.08 1.93
CA SER A 130 23.16 -15.69 3.00
C SER A 130 22.15 -16.41 3.88
N LYS A 131 22.19 -17.74 3.83
CA LYS A 131 21.37 -18.59 4.69
C LYS A 131 21.68 -18.21 6.14
N GLU A 132 20.67 -18.16 6.98
CA GLU A 132 20.81 -17.92 8.43
C GLU A 132 21.86 -18.82 9.08
N GLU A 133 22.14 -19.98 8.50
CA GLU A 133 23.18 -20.92 8.95
C GLU A 133 24.61 -20.35 8.94
N ASP A 134 24.91 -19.38 8.07
CA ASP A 134 26.26 -18.79 8.00
C ASP A 134 26.47 -17.71 9.08
N LEU A 135 25.42 -17.09 9.58
CA LEU A 135 25.48 -16.10 10.64
C LEU A 135 25.85 -16.74 12.01
N PHE A 136 25.40 -17.96 12.27
CA PHE A 136 25.71 -18.67 13.50
C PHE A 136 27.16 -19.18 13.56
N LYS A 137 27.76 -19.46 12.40
CA LYS A 137 29.19 -19.86 12.33
C LYS A 137 30.14 -18.70 12.58
N ILE A 138 29.77 -17.47 12.20
CA ILE A 138 30.60 -16.28 12.43
C ILE A 138 30.55 -15.81 13.89
N ALA A 139 29.47 -16.11 14.61
CA ALA A 139 29.29 -15.72 16.00
C ALA A 139 29.96 -16.67 17.02
N GLY A 140 30.63 -17.74 16.60
CA GLY A 140 31.37 -18.62 17.48
C GLY A 140 30.53 -19.34 18.54
N VAL A 141 29.22 -19.50 18.29
CA VAL A 141 28.32 -20.29 19.15
C VAL A 141 28.16 -21.65 18.49
N ILE A 142 28.74 -22.64 19.11
CA ILE A 142 28.73 -24.06 18.72
C ILE A 142 27.31 -24.57 18.61
#